data_0a50fc282ef43e2e6f31f8586faba7d5
#
_entry.id   0a50fc282ef43e2e6f31f8586faba7d5
#
_cell.length_a   1.000
_cell.length_b   1.000
_cell.length_c   1.000
_cell.angle_alpha   90.00
_cell.angle_beta   90.00
_cell.angle_gamma   90.00
#
_symmetry.space_group_name_H-M   'P 1'
#
loop_
_entity.id
_entity.type
_entity.pdbx_description
1 polymer ?
#
loop_
_entity_poly.entity_id
_entity_poly.type
_entity_poly.pdbx_seq_one_letter_code
_entity_poly.pdbx_strand_id
1 'polypeptide(L)'
;MTPQIINPEDKTCTLPGTSTQVSCFKVKYCLTARGHSAPSTLNFRVDLLLDRLKQKEATKRVLFLHGSTFQYSKNMTVSNGKTPACEEQPVFLRDDREFRDKITPISVTMEYSLDYQRAADQTGLLPIIDTSVPSNVTKQAHILLDCGEDNICKPDLRLSVSSDREQIYIGDDNALTLMISAENKGEGAYEAELHVYPPQQADFTGVVRSQTLSRLSCAYKKENQTKMVVCDLGNPMKGGTKVSAAVQIWHQFSSFSFISSLNLMT
;
A
#
# COMPACT_ATOMS: atom_id res chain seq x y z
N MET A 1 -15.12 6.63 15.31
CA MET A 1 -14.05 6.74 14.30
C MET A 1 -14.72 6.74 12.94
N THR A 2 -14.67 7.85 12.22
CA THR A 2 -15.20 7.95 10.84
C THR A 2 -14.15 7.45 9.87
N PRO A 3 -14.50 6.77 8.78
CA PRO A 3 -13.57 6.46 7.73
C PRO A 3 -12.97 7.78 7.21
N GLN A 4 -11.66 7.86 7.18
CA GLN A 4 -10.95 9.07 6.80
C GLN A 4 -10.24 8.82 5.47
N ILE A 5 -10.35 9.78 4.56
CA ILE A 5 -9.53 9.82 3.36
C ILE A 5 -8.27 10.61 3.70
N ILE A 6 -7.12 10.02 3.46
CA ILE A 6 -5.81 10.62 3.72
C ILE A 6 -5.29 11.17 2.38
N ASN A 7 -5.14 12.47 2.28
CA ASN A 7 -4.53 13.09 1.11
C ASN A 7 -2.99 13.12 1.28
N PRO A 8 -2.23 12.39 0.46
CA PRO A 8 -0.76 12.34 0.57
C PRO A 8 -0.08 13.69 0.23
N GLU A 9 -0.75 14.54 -0.54
CA GLU A 9 -0.23 15.86 -0.92
C GLU A 9 -0.46 16.93 0.16
N ASP A 10 -1.39 16.70 1.09
CA ASP A 10 -1.70 17.63 2.17
C ASP A 10 -0.73 17.45 3.35
N LYS A 11 0.47 18.04 3.20
CA LYS A 11 1.57 17.94 4.17
C LYS A 11 1.40 18.93 5.31
N THR A 12 0.58 18.57 6.29
CA THR A 12 0.17 19.43 7.41
C THR A 12 1.05 19.36 8.66
N CYS A 13 1.96 18.39 8.74
CA CYS A 13 2.84 18.20 9.89
C CYS A 13 4.32 18.20 9.50
N THR A 14 5.15 18.50 10.48
CA THR A 14 6.60 18.33 10.40
C THR A 14 7.01 17.15 11.28
N LEU A 15 7.82 16.24 10.76
CA LEU A 15 8.37 15.14 11.56
C LEU A 15 9.25 15.66 12.68
N PRO A 16 9.05 15.22 13.94
CA PRO A 16 9.84 15.66 15.08
C PRO A 16 11.34 15.49 14.86
N GLY A 17 12.12 16.53 15.13
CA GLY A 17 13.58 16.53 14.96
C GLY A 17 14.07 16.67 13.52
N THR A 18 13.18 16.91 12.55
CA THR A 18 13.52 17.12 11.14
C THR A 18 12.81 18.33 10.56
N SER A 19 13.16 18.71 9.31
CA SER A 19 12.44 19.71 8.51
C SER A 19 11.45 19.06 7.52
N THR A 20 11.26 17.74 7.59
CA THR A 20 10.45 16.98 6.62
C THR A 20 8.96 17.20 6.89
N GLN A 21 8.24 17.68 5.87
CA GLN A 21 6.79 17.81 5.90
C GLN A 21 6.12 16.51 5.47
N VAL A 22 5.09 16.08 6.22
CA VAL A 22 4.34 14.84 5.99
C VAL A 22 2.84 15.06 6.08
N SER A 23 2.07 14.21 5.41
CA SER A 23 0.61 14.21 5.54
C SER A 23 0.20 13.58 6.86
N CYS A 24 -0.59 14.33 7.65
CA CYS A 24 -1.04 13.91 8.97
C CYS A 24 -2.56 13.83 9.08
N PHE A 25 -3.00 12.92 9.93
CA PHE A 25 -4.39 12.83 10.36
C PHE A 25 -4.45 12.47 11.85
N LYS A 26 -5.62 12.71 12.46
CA LYS A 26 -5.82 12.41 13.88
C LYS A 26 -6.66 11.14 14.06
N VAL A 27 -6.15 10.23 14.85
CA VAL A 27 -6.89 9.07 15.32
C VAL A 27 -7.56 9.41 16.64
N LYS A 28 -8.87 9.65 16.61
CA LYS A 28 -9.70 9.86 17.79
C LYS A 28 -10.31 8.54 18.23
N TYR A 29 -10.14 8.20 19.50
CA TYR A 29 -10.71 7.02 20.13
C TYR A 29 -11.35 7.34 21.45
N CYS A 30 -12.42 6.62 21.78
CA CYS A 30 -13.22 6.85 22.98
C CYS A 30 -13.57 5.52 23.64
N LEU A 31 -13.55 5.48 24.96
CA LEU A 31 -14.04 4.38 25.77
C LEU A 31 -15.23 4.82 26.62
N THR A 32 -16.20 3.93 26.74
CA THR A 32 -17.36 4.08 27.63
C THR A 32 -17.43 2.82 28.48
N ALA A 33 -17.64 2.97 29.77
CA ALA A 33 -17.87 1.85 30.67
C ALA A 33 -19.23 1.99 31.37
N ARG A 34 -19.95 0.88 31.48
CA ARG A 34 -21.20 0.79 32.23
C ARG A 34 -21.21 -0.53 32.97
N GLY A 35 -21.34 -0.48 34.28
CA GLY A 35 -21.41 -1.69 35.10
C GLY A 35 -22.25 -1.45 36.35
N HIS A 36 -23.14 -2.40 36.68
CA HIS A 36 -23.84 -2.41 37.97
C HIS A 36 -22.85 -2.76 39.07
N SER A 37 -22.86 -2.03 40.16
CA SER A 37 -21.96 -2.22 41.31
C SER A 37 -20.46 -2.18 41.00
N ALA A 38 -20.10 -1.63 39.82
CA ALA A 38 -18.71 -1.37 39.48
C ALA A 38 -18.24 -0.03 40.06
N PRO A 39 -16.94 0.14 40.33
CA PRO A 39 -16.37 1.39 40.82
C PRO A 39 -16.78 2.59 39.96
N SER A 40 -16.83 3.78 40.56
CA SER A 40 -17.18 5.03 39.87
C SER A 40 -16.20 5.39 38.75
N THR A 41 -14.97 4.89 38.84
CA THR A 41 -13.91 5.04 37.82
C THR A 41 -13.23 3.71 37.59
N LEU A 42 -12.93 3.43 36.35
CA LEU A 42 -12.26 2.21 35.88
C LEU A 42 -11.05 2.58 35.06
N ASN A 43 -9.93 1.88 35.28
CA ASN A 43 -8.70 2.09 34.51
C ASN A 43 -8.56 1.01 33.44
N PHE A 44 -8.36 1.45 32.21
CA PHE A 44 -8.16 0.59 31.07
C PHE A 44 -6.79 0.82 30.48
N ARG A 45 -6.13 -0.26 30.07
CA ARG A 45 -5.02 -0.19 29.13
C ARG A 45 -5.60 -0.20 27.73
N VAL A 46 -5.19 0.75 26.93
CA VAL A 46 -5.58 0.89 25.52
C VAL A 46 -4.32 0.76 24.66
N ASP A 47 -4.37 -0.14 23.70
CA ASP A 47 -3.32 -0.38 22.74
C ASP A 47 -3.86 -0.05 21.34
N LEU A 48 -3.23 0.91 20.66
CA LEU A 48 -3.53 1.28 19.28
C LEU A 48 -2.50 0.62 18.36
N LEU A 49 -2.98 -0.01 17.29
CA LEU A 49 -2.17 -0.66 16.27
C LEU A 49 -2.51 -0.08 14.90
N LEU A 50 -1.50 0.43 14.21
CA LEU A 50 -1.64 0.97 12.86
C LEU A 50 -1.26 -0.08 11.83
N ASP A 51 -2.02 -0.08 10.71
CA ASP A 51 -1.77 -0.90 9.53
C ASP A 51 -1.65 -2.41 9.87
N ARG A 52 -2.56 -2.91 10.70
CA ARG A 52 -2.55 -4.28 11.21
C ARG A 52 -2.67 -5.32 10.09
N LEU A 53 -3.42 -5.04 9.03
CA LEU A 53 -3.58 -5.96 7.90
C LEU A 53 -2.26 -6.23 7.17
N LYS A 54 -1.28 -5.34 7.31
CA LYS A 54 0.08 -5.45 6.76
C LYS A 54 1.12 -5.93 7.79
N GLN A 55 0.72 -6.75 8.77
CA GLN A 55 1.63 -7.22 9.83
C GLN A 55 2.84 -8.00 9.32
N LYS A 56 2.68 -8.75 8.23
CA LYS A 56 3.76 -9.54 7.62
C LYS A 56 4.71 -8.72 6.76
N GLU A 57 4.32 -7.49 6.40
CA GLU A 57 5.17 -6.60 5.63
C GLU A 57 6.11 -5.81 6.55
N ALA A 58 7.36 -5.69 6.14
CA ALA A 58 8.39 -4.99 6.92
C ALA A 58 8.07 -3.49 7.08
N THR A 59 7.38 -2.90 6.10
CA THR A 59 7.10 -1.47 6.06
C THR A 59 5.63 -1.17 6.36
N LYS A 60 5.38 -0.45 7.45
CA LYS A 60 4.05 0.11 7.75
C LYS A 60 3.90 1.44 7.03
N ARG A 61 2.72 1.67 6.42
CA ARG A 61 2.44 2.88 5.63
C ARG A 61 2.17 4.11 6.50
N VAL A 62 1.68 3.91 7.72
CA VAL A 62 1.39 5.00 8.68
C VAL A 62 2.05 4.73 10.03
N LEU A 63 2.46 5.81 10.69
CA LEU A 63 3.11 5.77 11.99
C LEU A 63 2.57 6.89 12.90
N PHE A 64 2.61 6.68 14.21
CA PHE A 64 2.36 7.75 15.17
C PHE A 64 3.43 8.83 15.05
N LEU A 65 3.01 10.09 15.03
CA LEU A 65 3.91 11.22 14.85
C LEU A 65 4.96 11.31 15.96
N HIS A 66 4.57 10.98 17.18
CA HIS A 66 5.48 10.89 18.32
C HIS A 66 6.07 9.48 18.40
N GLY A 67 7.40 9.38 18.25
CA GLY A 67 8.13 8.13 18.35
C GLY A 67 8.21 7.28 17.07
N SER A 68 7.56 7.69 15.98
CA SER A 68 7.61 7.01 14.67
C SER A 68 7.36 5.49 14.76
N THR A 69 6.42 5.09 15.61
CA THR A 69 6.04 3.69 15.85
C THR A 69 4.67 3.40 15.26
N PHE A 70 4.38 2.14 14.99
CA PHE A 70 3.05 1.68 14.56
C PHE A 70 2.18 1.19 15.71
N GLN A 71 2.71 1.22 16.94
CA GLN A 71 2.01 0.84 18.17
C GLN A 71 2.08 1.99 19.17
N TYR A 72 0.97 2.19 19.87
CA TYR A 72 0.87 3.17 20.95
C TYR A 72 0.03 2.59 22.08
N SER A 73 0.54 2.63 23.29
CA SER A 73 -0.12 2.11 24.49
C SER A 73 -0.31 3.21 25.53
N LYS A 74 -1.49 3.28 26.11
CA LYS A 74 -1.80 4.24 27.17
C LYS A 74 -2.82 3.68 28.16
N ASN A 75 -2.72 4.10 29.42
CA ASN A 75 -3.75 3.88 30.40
C ASN A 75 -4.77 5.03 30.38
N MET A 76 -6.06 4.69 30.33
CA MET A 76 -7.18 5.62 30.33
C MET A 76 -8.10 5.37 31.51
N THR A 77 -8.45 6.44 32.23
CA THR A 77 -9.46 6.37 33.30
C THR A 77 -10.84 6.72 32.72
N VAL A 78 -11.79 5.82 32.88
CA VAL A 78 -13.15 5.94 32.35
C VAL A 78 -14.14 6.00 33.53
N SER A 79 -15.04 6.98 33.51
CA SER A 79 -16.09 7.11 34.51
C SER A 79 -17.24 6.16 34.20
N ASN A 80 -17.67 5.37 35.21
CA ASN A 80 -18.78 4.43 35.07
C ASN A 80 -20.10 5.16 34.84
N GLY A 81 -20.81 4.81 33.76
CA GLY A 81 -22.12 5.36 33.40
C GLY A 81 -22.14 6.82 32.97
N LYS A 82 -20.98 7.48 32.79
CA LYS A 82 -20.86 8.88 32.37
C LYS A 82 -20.44 9.01 30.90
N THR A 83 -20.07 10.24 30.54
CA THR A 83 -19.59 10.59 29.18
C THR A 83 -18.37 9.77 28.78
N PRO A 84 -18.22 9.47 27.49
CA PRO A 84 -17.04 8.78 26.97
C PRO A 84 -15.74 9.49 27.33
N ALA A 85 -14.73 8.75 27.72
CA ALA A 85 -13.36 9.23 27.80
C ALA A 85 -12.74 9.16 26.39
N CYS A 86 -12.37 10.29 25.82
CA CYS A 86 -11.86 10.38 24.45
C CYS A 86 -10.46 10.96 24.46
N GLU A 87 -9.62 10.46 23.56
CA GLU A 87 -8.29 11.00 23.25
C GLU A 87 -8.03 11.01 21.76
N GLU A 88 -7.00 11.77 21.35
CA GLU A 88 -6.55 11.87 19.97
C GLU A 88 -5.05 11.65 19.88
N GLN A 89 -4.63 10.90 18.85
CA GLN A 89 -3.23 10.71 18.54
C GLN A 89 -2.94 11.16 17.10
N PRO A 90 -1.94 12.00 16.86
CA PRO A 90 -1.53 12.36 15.53
C PRO A 90 -0.76 11.19 14.87
N VAL A 91 -1.13 10.89 13.65
CA VAL A 91 -0.56 9.85 12.80
C VAL A 91 -0.14 10.48 11.49
N PHE A 92 0.97 10.05 10.92
CA PHE A 92 1.42 10.50 9.62
C PHE A 92 1.51 9.37 8.61
N LEU A 93 1.29 9.70 7.34
CA LEU A 93 1.53 8.83 6.20
C LEU A 93 3.02 8.95 5.82
N ARG A 94 3.70 7.82 5.63
CA ARG A 94 5.04 7.79 5.09
C ARG A 94 5.10 8.35 3.67
N ASP A 95 6.29 8.69 3.21
CA ASP A 95 6.50 9.11 1.83
C ASP A 95 6.05 7.98 0.87
N ASP A 96 5.37 8.36 -0.19
CA ASP A 96 4.77 7.43 -1.16
C ASP A 96 5.80 6.57 -1.91
N ARG A 97 7.07 6.94 -1.88
CA ARG A 97 8.20 6.16 -2.40
C ARG A 97 8.65 5.03 -1.48
N GLU A 98 8.24 5.06 -0.21
CA GLU A 98 8.63 4.05 0.78
C GLU A 98 7.73 2.80 0.76
N PHE A 99 6.58 2.86 0.08
CA PHE A 99 5.66 1.72 -0.03
C PHE A 99 4.93 1.73 -1.39
N ARG A 100 4.61 0.54 -1.90
CA ARG A 100 3.91 0.41 -3.20
C ARG A 100 2.39 0.41 -3.05
N ASP A 101 1.87 -0.37 -2.11
CA ASP A 101 0.44 -0.57 -1.94
C ASP A 101 -0.27 0.70 -1.43
N LYS A 102 -0.92 1.39 -2.35
CA LYS A 102 -1.73 2.59 -2.07
C LYS A 102 -3.23 2.30 -2.08
N ILE A 103 -3.65 1.13 -2.57
CA ILE A 103 -5.06 0.74 -2.76
C ILE A 103 -5.63 0.10 -1.50
N THR A 104 -4.90 -0.82 -0.87
CA THR A 104 -5.41 -1.53 0.31
C THR A 104 -5.69 -0.55 1.45
N PRO A 105 -6.88 -0.62 2.08
CA PRO A 105 -7.22 0.24 3.21
C PRO A 105 -6.20 0.14 4.35
N ILE A 106 -5.92 1.27 4.99
CA ILE A 106 -5.09 1.35 6.18
C ILE A 106 -5.96 1.03 7.39
N SER A 107 -5.62 -0.02 8.12
CA SER A 107 -6.35 -0.41 9.33
C SER A 107 -5.81 0.30 10.56
N VAL A 108 -6.72 0.81 11.39
CA VAL A 108 -6.44 1.33 12.73
C VAL A 108 -7.23 0.47 13.71
N THR A 109 -6.54 -0.28 14.53
CA THR A 109 -7.13 -1.17 15.52
C THR A 109 -6.88 -0.63 16.92
N MET A 110 -7.94 -0.55 17.71
CA MET A 110 -7.86 -0.29 19.15
C MET A 110 -8.18 -1.58 19.89
N GLU A 111 -7.29 -2.01 20.74
CA GLU A 111 -7.49 -3.09 21.70
C GLU A 111 -7.55 -2.48 23.10
N TYR A 112 -8.38 -3.04 23.97
CA TYR A 112 -8.48 -2.55 25.35
C TYR A 112 -8.62 -3.70 26.35
N SER A 113 -8.05 -3.49 27.52
CA SER A 113 -8.15 -4.41 28.65
C SER A 113 -8.35 -3.63 29.95
N LEU A 114 -9.10 -4.20 30.89
CA LEU A 114 -9.27 -3.62 32.21
C LEU A 114 -8.00 -3.85 33.05
N ASP A 115 -7.53 -2.80 33.71
CA ASP A 115 -6.47 -2.90 34.70
C ASP A 115 -7.04 -3.45 36.00
N TYR A 116 -7.06 -4.76 36.13
CA TYR A 116 -7.62 -5.47 37.29
C TYR A 116 -6.93 -5.12 38.60
N GLN A 117 -5.65 -4.80 38.61
CA GLN A 117 -4.92 -4.44 39.83
C GLN A 117 -5.43 -3.13 40.45
N ARG A 118 -5.99 -2.25 39.63
CA ARG A 118 -6.53 -0.95 40.05
C ARG A 118 -8.05 -0.88 39.98
N ALA A 119 -8.71 -1.98 39.69
CA ALA A 119 -10.16 -2.03 39.50
C ALA A 119 -10.92 -2.55 40.72
N ALA A 120 -10.25 -2.94 41.79
CA ALA A 120 -10.91 -3.40 43.03
C ALA A 120 -11.67 -2.23 43.66
N ASP A 121 -12.91 -2.49 44.04
CA ASP A 121 -13.68 -1.60 44.90
C ASP A 121 -13.26 -1.70 46.37
N GLN A 122 -13.93 -0.95 47.25
CA GLN A 122 -13.64 -0.97 48.71
C GLN A 122 -13.95 -2.32 49.36
N THR A 123 -14.73 -3.20 48.71
CA THR A 123 -15.06 -4.56 49.19
C THR A 123 -14.07 -5.61 48.72
N GLY A 124 -13.10 -5.24 47.84
CA GLY A 124 -12.14 -6.16 47.24
C GLY A 124 -12.70 -6.93 46.03
N LEU A 125 -13.93 -6.68 45.62
CA LEU A 125 -14.52 -7.27 44.42
C LEU A 125 -13.92 -6.67 43.16
N LEU A 126 -13.55 -7.52 42.21
CA LEU A 126 -13.01 -7.12 40.92
C LEU A 126 -14.11 -7.12 39.86
N PRO A 127 -14.31 -6.00 39.16
CA PRO A 127 -15.21 -5.97 38.00
C PRO A 127 -14.65 -6.85 36.88
N ILE A 128 -15.53 -7.52 36.15
CA ILE A 128 -15.19 -8.37 35.01
C ILE A 128 -15.73 -7.70 33.74
N ILE A 129 -14.94 -7.66 32.68
CA ILE A 129 -15.39 -7.21 31.36
C ILE A 129 -16.33 -8.28 30.80
N ASP A 130 -17.42 -7.84 30.18
CA ASP A 130 -18.30 -8.71 29.40
C ASP A 130 -17.54 -9.26 28.19
N THR A 131 -17.26 -10.56 28.21
CA THR A 131 -16.53 -11.27 27.18
C THR A 131 -17.38 -11.58 25.93
N SER A 132 -18.69 -11.32 25.98
CA SER A 132 -19.56 -11.45 24.82
C SER A 132 -19.31 -10.33 23.78
N VAL A 133 -18.68 -9.24 24.19
CA VAL A 133 -18.31 -8.11 23.33
C VAL A 133 -16.81 -8.19 23.00
N PRO A 134 -16.43 -8.05 21.72
CA PRO A 134 -15.00 -8.04 21.35
C PRO A 134 -14.24 -6.91 22.06
N SER A 135 -13.07 -7.22 22.61
CA SER A 135 -12.19 -6.26 23.28
C SER A 135 -11.34 -5.44 22.27
N ASN A 136 -11.71 -5.47 21.01
CA ASN A 136 -11.04 -4.71 19.96
C ASN A 136 -12.04 -4.08 18.98
N VAL A 137 -11.62 -2.97 18.38
CA VAL A 137 -12.37 -2.28 17.32
C VAL A 137 -11.38 -1.90 16.22
N THR A 138 -11.68 -2.28 14.99
CA THR A 138 -10.88 -1.90 13.82
C THR A 138 -11.69 -0.98 12.91
N LYS A 139 -11.06 0.11 12.47
CA LYS A 139 -11.57 1.01 11.45
C LYS A 139 -10.53 1.13 10.32
N GLN A 140 -11.01 1.54 9.15
CA GLN A 140 -10.19 1.67 7.96
C GLN A 140 -10.14 3.13 7.52
N ALA A 141 -8.98 3.55 7.03
CA ALA A 141 -8.78 4.80 6.32
C ALA A 141 -8.26 4.47 4.90
N HIS A 142 -8.56 5.33 3.95
CA HIS A 142 -8.15 5.15 2.56
C HIS A 142 -7.20 6.28 2.16
N ILE A 143 -6.20 5.98 1.36
CA ILE A 143 -5.38 6.99 0.71
C ILE A 143 -6.22 7.61 -0.42
N LEU A 144 -6.16 8.94 -0.56
CA LEU A 144 -6.75 9.60 -1.72
C LEU A 144 -5.95 9.22 -2.95
N LEU A 145 -6.63 8.64 -3.92
CA LEU A 145 -6.06 8.18 -5.17
C LEU A 145 -6.35 9.18 -6.30
N ASP A 146 -5.60 9.09 -7.38
CA ASP A 146 -5.82 9.86 -8.62
C ASP A 146 -6.92 9.17 -9.48
N CYS A 147 -8.13 9.03 -8.89
CA CYS A 147 -9.20 8.19 -9.40
C CYS A 147 -10.59 8.84 -9.22
N GLY A 148 -10.72 10.10 -9.60
CA GLY A 148 -12.00 10.80 -9.56
C GLY A 148 -12.56 11.05 -8.15
N GLU A 149 -13.84 11.41 -8.07
CA GLU A 149 -14.49 11.79 -6.80
C GLU A 149 -14.85 10.58 -5.93
N ASP A 150 -15.08 9.43 -6.53
CA ASP A 150 -15.47 8.19 -5.82
C ASP A 150 -14.27 7.43 -5.25
N ASN A 151 -13.04 7.86 -5.55
CA ASN A 151 -11.78 7.21 -5.16
C ASN A 151 -11.70 5.74 -5.60
N ILE A 152 -12.40 5.38 -6.69
CA ILE A 152 -12.44 4.04 -7.29
C ILE A 152 -11.79 4.12 -8.66
N CYS A 153 -10.61 3.54 -8.79
CA CYS A 153 -9.81 3.64 -10.01
C CYS A 153 -10.40 2.80 -11.14
N LYS A 154 -10.56 3.43 -12.31
CA LYS A 154 -11.02 2.81 -13.57
C LYS A 154 -9.99 3.06 -14.67
N PRO A 155 -8.83 2.40 -14.64
CA PRO A 155 -7.80 2.56 -15.68
C PRO A 155 -8.27 1.96 -17.01
N ASP A 156 -7.81 2.57 -18.13
CA ASP A 156 -7.95 2.04 -19.50
C ASP A 156 -6.55 1.87 -20.08
N LEU A 157 -5.91 0.76 -19.77
CA LEU A 157 -4.57 0.46 -20.23
C LEU A 157 -4.58 -0.14 -21.64
N ARG A 158 -3.85 0.52 -22.55
CA ARG A 158 -3.70 0.10 -23.94
C ARG A 158 -2.27 -0.21 -24.27
N LEU A 159 -2.04 -1.36 -24.89
CA LEU A 159 -0.73 -1.85 -25.28
C LEU A 159 -0.61 -1.86 -26.80
N SER A 160 0.49 -1.35 -27.31
CA SER A 160 0.90 -1.51 -28.71
C SER A 160 2.35 -1.98 -28.78
N VAL A 161 2.61 -2.85 -29.73
CA VAL A 161 3.94 -3.43 -29.96
C VAL A 161 4.25 -3.41 -31.43
N SER A 162 5.49 -3.07 -31.76
CA SER A 162 6.08 -3.24 -33.08
C SER A 162 7.49 -3.78 -32.93
N SER A 163 7.97 -4.51 -33.92
CA SER A 163 9.36 -4.99 -33.96
C SER A 163 10.15 -4.24 -35.00
N ASP A 164 11.46 -4.19 -34.82
CA ASP A 164 12.40 -3.61 -35.78
C ASP A 164 12.54 -4.45 -37.06
N ARG A 165 12.07 -5.70 -37.03
CA ARG A 165 12.08 -6.64 -38.17
C ARG A 165 10.94 -7.64 -38.07
N GLU A 166 10.50 -8.14 -39.22
CA GLU A 166 9.41 -9.13 -39.31
C GLU A 166 9.88 -10.57 -39.21
N GLN A 167 11.15 -10.81 -39.55
CA GLN A 167 11.74 -12.14 -39.56
C GLN A 167 13.13 -12.12 -38.93
N ILE A 168 13.48 -13.21 -38.30
CA ILE A 168 14.81 -13.46 -37.76
C ILE A 168 15.39 -14.66 -38.48
N TYR A 169 16.64 -14.52 -38.92
CA TYR A 169 17.36 -15.58 -39.61
C TYR A 169 18.19 -16.38 -38.61
N ILE A 170 18.32 -17.68 -38.87
CA ILE A 170 19.18 -18.58 -38.09
C ILE A 170 20.66 -18.10 -38.27
N GLY A 171 21.35 -17.88 -37.16
CA GLY A 171 22.72 -17.37 -37.17
C GLY A 171 22.84 -15.84 -37.21
N ASP A 172 21.71 -15.12 -37.07
CA ASP A 172 21.75 -13.67 -36.87
C ASP A 172 22.10 -13.35 -35.41
N ASP A 173 23.28 -12.73 -35.20
CA ASP A 173 23.79 -12.33 -33.88
C ASP A 173 23.15 -11.03 -33.35
N ASN A 174 22.27 -10.38 -34.13
CA ASN A 174 21.64 -9.15 -33.72
C ASN A 174 20.41 -9.42 -32.86
N ALA A 175 20.33 -8.79 -31.71
CA ALA A 175 19.15 -8.84 -30.87
C ALA A 175 17.90 -8.26 -31.57
N LEU A 176 16.75 -8.88 -31.37
CA LEU A 176 15.46 -8.33 -31.78
C LEU A 176 15.08 -7.19 -30.85
N THR A 177 14.64 -6.07 -31.41
CA THR A 177 14.13 -4.94 -30.65
C THR A 177 12.62 -4.85 -30.76
N LEU A 178 11.92 -5.01 -29.65
CA LEU A 178 10.48 -4.78 -29.54
C LEU A 178 10.23 -3.36 -29.04
N MET A 179 9.61 -2.54 -29.86
CA MET A 179 9.10 -1.24 -29.48
C MET A 179 7.74 -1.42 -28.83
N ILE A 180 7.67 -1.24 -27.53
CA ILE A 180 6.46 -1.43 -26.73
C ILE A 180 5.98 -0.07 -26.26
N SER A 181 4.69 0.23 -26.42
CA SER A 181 4.06 1.43 -25.92
C SER A 181 2.83 1.07 -25.10
N ALA A 182 2.82 1.49 -23.84
CA ALA A 182 1.69 1.41 -22.93
C ALA A 182 1.09 2.80 -22.73
N GLU A 183 -0.22 2.92 -22.85
CA GLU A 183 -0.98 4.16 -22.70
C GLU A 183 -2.12 3.92 -21.71
N ASN A 184 -2.28 4.81 -20.72
CA ASN A 184 -3.45 4.82 -19.85
C ASN A 184 -4.42 5.93 -20.31
N LYS A 185 -5.58 5.57 -20.82
CA LYS A 185 -6.64 6.51 -21.24
C LYS A 185 -7.71 6.74 -20.18
N GLY A 186 -7.68 5.98 -19.11
CA GLY A 186 -8.59 6.08 -17.98
C GLY A 186 -8.00 6.86 -16.81
N GLU A 187 -8.44 6.51 -15.63
CA GLU A 187 -7.95 7.05 -14.35
C GLU A 187 -6.60 6.45 -13.95
N GLY A 188 -6.05 6.85 -12.80
CA GLY A 188 -4.76 6.35 -12.31
C GLY A 188 -4.70 4.82 -12.22
N ALA A 189 -3.70 4.21 -12.84
CA ALA A 189 -3.43 2.77 -12.74
C ALA A 189 -2.33 2.56 -11.71
N TYR A 190 -2.72 2.05 -10.54
CA TYR A 190 -1.80 1.79 -9.44
C TYR A 190 -1.12 0.43 -9.60
N GLU A 191 0.17 0.38 -9.18
CA GLU A 191 1.02 -0.80 -9.33
C GLU A 191 1.09 -1.34 -10.77
N ALA A 192 0.93 -0.46 -11.77
CA ALA A 192 0.90 -0.84 -13.17
C ALA A 192 2.23 -1.44 -13.63
N GLU A 193 2.16 -2.64 -14.20
CA GLU A 193 3.32 -3.37 -14.68
C GLU A 193 3.11 -3.88 -16.10
N LEU A 194 4.18 -3.83 -16.90
CA LEU A 194 4.27 -4.50 -18.19
C LEU A 194 4.98 -5.84 -18.03
N HIS A 195 4.31 -6.92 -18.35
CA HIS A 195 4.87 -8.27 -18.35
C HIS A 195 5.17 -8.72 -19.77
N VAL A 196 6.43 -9.02 -20.05
CA VAL A 196 6.90 -9.56 -21.33
C VAL A 196 7.37 -11.00 -21.12
N TYR A 197 6.75 -11.94 -21.84
CA TYR A 197 7.09 -13.36 -21.76
C TYR A 197 7.85 -13.76 -23.03
N PRO A 198 9.19 -13.79 -22.99
CA PRO A 198 9.99 -14.27 -24.12
C PRO A 198 9.80 -15.78 -24.29
N PRO A 199 9.89 -16.32 -25.53
CA PRO A 199 9.91 -17.75 -25.76
C PRO A 199 11.05 -18.43 -25.00
N GLN A 200 10.94 -19.73 -24.79
CA GLN A 200 11.99 -20.48 -24.02
C GLN A 200 13.38 -20.35 -24.65
N GLN A 201 13.45 -20.25 -25.97
CA GLN A 201 14.69 -20.16 -26.75
C GLN A 201 15.26 -18.72 -26.82
N ALA A 202 14.56 -17.75 -26.24
CA ALA A 202 14.98 -16.35 -26.26
C ALA A 202 15.26 -15.86 -24.84
N ASP A 203 16.22 -14.94 -24.73
CA ASP A 203 16.60 -14.33 -23.49
C ASP A 203 16.50 -12.79 -23.57
N PHE A 204 16.09 -12.19 -22.48
CA PHE A 204 16.08 -10.74 -22.35
C PHE A 204 17.50 -10.23 -22.18
N THR A 205 17.92 -9.26 -22.99
CA THR A 205 19.25 -8.67 -22.92
C THR A 205 19.25 -7.28 -22.29
N GLY A 206 18.15 -6.56 -22.40
CA GLY A 206 18.06 -5.24 -21.80
C GLY A 206 16.96 -4.36 -22.37
N VAL A 207 16.92 -3.13 -21.89
CA VAL A 207 16.10 -2.05 -22.42
C VAL A 207 17.04 -1.04 -23.08
N VAL A 208 16.74 -0.67 -24.33
CA VAL A 208 17.52 0.34 -25.07
C VAL A 208 17.34 1.70 -24.38
N ARG A 209 18.46 2.32 -24.05
CA ARG A 209 18.46 3.68 -23.50
C ARG A 209 18.50 4.69 -24.64
N SER A 210 17.46 5.49 -24.77
CA SER A 210 17.40 6.59 -25.72
C SER A 210 16.86 7.84 -25.04
N GLN A 211 17.21 9.00 -25.55
CA GLN A 211 16.66 10.27 -25.05
C GLN A 211 15.16 10.42 -25.37
N THR A 212 14.67 9.71 -26.38
CA THR A 212 13.26 9.74 -26.82
C THR A 212 12.38 8.68 -26.17
N LEU A 213 12.97 7.69 -25.49
CA LEU A 213 12.26 6.60 -24.84
C LEU A 213 12.21 6.80 -23.32
N SER A 214 11.11 6.41 -22.73
CA SER A 214 10.93 6.45 -21.27
C SER A 214 11.94 5.50 -20.58
N ARG A 215 12.47 5.95 -19.46
CA ARG A 215 13.33 5.10 -18.64
C ARG A 215 12.48 4.13 -17.83
N LEU A 216 12.19 2.96 -18.38
CA LEU A 216 11.54 1.88 -17.64
C LEU A 216 12.56 1.12 -16.78
N SER A 217 12.17 0.86 -15.54
CA SER A 217 12.87 -0.08 -14.67
C SER A 217 12.31 -1.48 -14.91
N CYS A 218 13.10 -2.36 -15.53
CA CYS A 218 12.70 -3.72 -15.83
C CYS A 218 13.56 -4.73 -15.05
N ALA A 219 12.93 -5.76 -14.52
CA ALA A 219 13.56 -6.89 -13.86
C ALA A 219 13.27 -8.18 -14.64
N TYR A 220 14.31 -8.97 -14.89
CA TYR A 220 14.17 -10.31 -15.46
C TYR A 220 13.96 -11.31 -14.33
N LYS A 221 12.87 -12.08 -14.43
CA LYS A 221 12.53 -13.14 -13.48
C LYS A 221 12.42 -14.48 -14.19
N LYS A 222 12.80 -15.53 -13.50
CA LYS A 222 12.63 -16.91 -13.97
C LYS A 222 11.99 -17.71 -12.84
N GLU A 223 10.73 -18.08 -13.02
CA GLU A 223 9.93 -18.84 -12.05
C GLU A 223 9.34 -20.08 -12.73
N ASN A 224 9.51 -21.26 -12.14
CA ASN A 224 8.96 -22.52 -12.66
C ASN A 224 9.19 -22.74 -14.17
N GLN A 225 10.40 -22.47 -14.65
CA GLN A 225 10.81 -22.53 -16.07
C GLN A 225 10.19 -21.45 -16.98
N THR A 226 9.34 -20.57 -16.45
CA THR A 226 8.80 -19.44 -17.21
C THR A 226 9.76 -18.26 -17.07
N LYS A 227 10.19 -17.72 -18.21
CA LYS A 227 10.96 -16.48 -18.28
C LYS A 227 10.01 -15.31 -18.37
N MET A 228 10.24 -14.26 -17.59
CA MET A 228 9.39 -13.07 -17.57
C MET A 228 10.24 -11.83 -17.35
N VAL A 229 9.96 -10.79 -18.10
CA VAL A 229 10.47 -9.43 -17.85
C VAL A 229 9.34 -8.61 -17.31
N VAL A 230 9.53 -8.03 -16.14
CA VAL A 230 8.55 -7.16 -15.48
C VAL A 230 9.08 -5.75 -15.48
N CYS A 231 8.36 -4.83 -16.09
CA CYS A 231 8.72 -3.42 -16.17
C CYS A 231 7.69 -2.58 -15.40
N ASP A 232 8.15 -1.69 -14.53
CA ASP A 232 7.33 -0.76 -13.77
C ASP A 232 6.86 0.38 -14.69
N LEU A 233 5.54 0.57 -14.81
CA LEU A 233 4.92 1.63 -15.62
C LEU A 233 4.56 2.86 -14.79
N GLY A 234 4.68 2.76 -13.46
CA GLY A 234 4.36 3.82 -12.51
C GLY A 234 3.35 3.38 -11.45
N ASN A 235 3.33 4.11 -10.36
CA ASN A 235 2.43 3.84 -9.23
C ASN A 235 1.94 5.15 -8.58
N PRO A 236 0.92 5.80 -9.21
CA PRO A 236 0.16 5.34 -10.37
C PRO A 236 0.81 5.66 -11.72
N MET A 237 0.46 4.88 -12.77
CA MET A 237 0.52 5.37 -14.15
C MET A 237 -0.67 6.29 -14.36
N LYS A 238 -0.42 7.60 -14.43
CA LYS A 238 -1.49 8.61 -14.48
C LYS A 238 -2.32 8.52 -15.75
N GLY A 239 -3.58 8.91 -15.65
CA GLY A 239 -4.47 9.06 -16.81
C GLY A 239 -3.87 10.00 -17.88
N GLY A 240 -4.06 9.67 -19.15
CA GLY A 240 -3.49 10.41 -20.28
C GLY A 240 -1.99 10.23 -20.49
N THR A 241 -1.30 9.39 -19.71
CA THR A 241 0.13 9.14 -19.88
C THR A 241 0.41 8.01 -20.86
N LYS A 242 1.51 8.17 -21.61
CA LYS A 242 2.03 7.16 -22.54
C LYS A 242 3.50 6.92 -22.23
N VAL A 243 3.86 5.66 -22.06
CA VAL A 243 5.23 5.20 -21.81
C VAL A 243 5.66 4.31 -22.94
N SER A 244 6.82 4.57 -23.54
CA SER A 244 7.35 3.76 -24.63
C SER A 244 8.76 3.26 -24.27
N ALA A 245 9.03 1.99 -24.54
CA ALA A 245 10.31 1.36 -24.31
C ALA A 245 10.70 0.45 -25.47
N ALA A 246 12.00 0.31 -25.70
CA ALA A 246 12.56 -0.65 -26.62
C ALA A 246 13.18 -1.79 -25.82
N VAL A 247 12.58 -2.97 -25.88
CA VAL A 247 13.02 -4.17 -25.17
C VAL A 247 13.80 -5.03 -26.13
N GLN A 248 15.04 -5.38 -25.77
CA GLN A 248 15.91 -6.25 -26.55
C GLN A 248 15.81 -7.69 -26.07
N ILE A 249 15.61 -8.58 -27.06
CA ILE A 249 15.55 -10.03 -26.85
C ILE A 249 16.55 -10.69 -27.77
N TRP A 250 17.41 -11.52 -27.21
CA TRP A 250 18.36 -12.34 -27.97
C TRP A 250 17.83 -13.78 -28.08
N HIS A 251 18.01 -14.41 -29.24
CA HIS A 251 17.54 -15.78 -29.48
C HIS A 251 18.69 -16.72 -29.84
N GLN A 252 18.63 -17.92 -29.37
CA GLN A 252 19.73 -18.88 -29.50
C GLN A 252 19.59 -19.88 -30.65
N PHE A 253 18.51 -20.04 -31.34
CA PHE A 253 18.33 -20.94 -32.52
C PHE A 253 16.86 -21.02 -32.97
N SER A 254 16.68 -21.12 -34.31
CA SER A 254 15.50 -21.51 -35.12
C SER A 254 14.43 -20.44 -35.40
N SER A 255 13.81 -20.58 -36.59
CA SER A 255 12.73 -19.74 -37.09
C SER A 255 11.47 -19.90 -36.25
N PHE A 256 11.02 -18.82 -35.61
CA PHE A 256 9.76 -18.79 -34.83
C PHE A 256 8.92 -17.56 -35.14
N SER A 257 7.61 -17.73 -35.13
CA SER A 257 6.68 -16.61 -35.04
C SER A 257 6.74 -16.01 -33.64
N PHE A 258 7.07 -14.74 -33.57
CA PHE A 258 7.22 -13.98 -32.34
C PHE A 258 5.88 -13.59 -31.77
N ILE A 259 5.45 -14.09 -30.70
CA ILE A 259 4.63 -13.48 -29.64
C ILE A 259 4.17 -14.62 -28.75
N SER A 260 4.83 -14.85 -27.63
CA SER A 260 4.25 -15.76 -26.65
C SER A 260 3.16 -15.07 -25.84
N SER A 261 3.37 -13.93 -25.26
CA SER A 261 2.34 -13.03 -24.76
C SER A 261 2.93 -11.75 -24.15
N LEU A 262 2.15 -10.68 -24.22
CA LEU A 262 2.38 -9.40 -23.56
C LEU A 262 1.14 -9.07 -22.74
N ASN A 263 1.30 -8.81 -21.46
CA ASN A 263 0.19 -8.48 -20.57
C ASN A 263 0.45 -7.16 -19.83
N LEU A 264 -0.60 -6.38 -19.64
CA LEU A 264 -0.64 -5.27 -18.71
C LEU A 264 -1.35 -5.74 -17.45
N MET A 265 -0.78 -5.45 -16.29
CA MET A 265 -1.34 -5.76 -14.99
C MET A 265 -1.46 -4.49 -14.15
N THR A 266 -2.52 -4.40 -13.35
CA THR A 266 -2.80 -3.36 -12.35
C THR A 266 -3.24 -4.01 -11.04
#